data_63f9c4417cb474acc8d6584434347653
#
_entry.id   63f9c4417cb474acc8d6584434347653
#
_cell.length_a   1.000
_cell.length_b   1.000
_cell.length_c   1.000
_cell.angle_alpha   90.00
_cell.angle_beta   90.00
_cell.angle_gamma   90.00
#
_symmetry.space_group_name_H-M   'P 1'
#
loop_
_entity.id
_entity.type
_entity.pdbx_description
1 polymer ?
#
loop_
_entity_poly.entity_id
_entity_poly.type
_entity_poly.pdbx_seq_one_letter_code
_entity_poly.pdbx_strand_id
1 'polypeptide(L)'
;DKIIGVMKESWQKAGFEDPAWYSKQPGWYKHQPVEEWESWANNMWDEVLGFLDTQFPGWECFKAEEQLYEEIENLDKDLSFKGFIDAVFKVPKKRGKGHEYWIVDWKTAGAYGWRRDKKQDLGMTAQLILYKHFWAKKHNIPLKDVRCAFILLKRGAKPGKLCDIVNVGVGPKTYAKGIKLMRNMIKSVRKGMFLKNKHSCKFCPYSGTEHCT
;
A
#
# COMPACT_ATOMS: atom_id res chain seq x y z
N ASP A 1 -3.86 1.14 -23.87
CA ASP A 1 -4.10 -0.14 -24.60
C ASP A 1 -3.26 -1.30 -24.08
N LYS A 2 -1.94 -1.13 -23.86
CA LYS A 2 -1.06 -2.22 -23.40
C LYS A 2 -1.44 -2.72 -21.99
N ILE A 3 -1.74 -1.81 -21.05
CA ILE A 3 -2.12 -2.15 -19.66
C ILE A 3 -3.42 -2.94 -19.65
N ILE A 4 -4.40 -2.50 -20.42
CA ILE A 4 -5.69 -3.18 -20.55
C ILE A 4 -5.51 -4.58 -21.16
N GLY A 5 -4.65 -4.73 -22.17
CA GLY A 5 -4.31 -6.02 -22.74
C GLY A 5 -3.74 -6.99 -21.71
N VAL A 6 -2.75 -6.56 -20.93
CA VAL A 6 -2.14 -7.37 -19.84
C VAL A 6 -3.17 -7.72 -18.75
N MET A 7 -4.06 -6.80 -18.43
CA MET A 7 -5.15 -7.04 -17.47
C MET A 7 -6.11 -8.14 -17.97
N LYS A 8 -6.55 -8.06 -19.22
CA LYS A 8 -7.44 -9.06 -19.84
C LYS A 8 -6.80 -10.44 -19.92
N GLU A 9 -5.54 -10.53 -20.35
CA GLU A 9 -4.81 -11.79 -20.35
C GLU A 9 -4.67 -12.40 -18.95
N SER A 10 -4.36 -11.57 -17.95
CA SER A 10 -4.25 -12.01 -16.55
C SER A 10 -5.60 -12.49 -16.01
N TRP A 11 -6.69 -11.83 -16.38
CA TRP A 11 -8.05 -12.19 -16.03
C TRP A 11 -8.45 -13.55 -16.59
N GLN A 12 -8.20 -13.77 -17.88
CA GLN A 12 -8.47 -15.03 -18.55
C GLN A 12 -7.63 -16.19 -17.96
N LYS A 13 -6.32 -15.96 -17.75
CA LYS A 13 -5.43 -16.95 -17.13
C LYS A 13 -5.87 -17.35 -15.71
N ALA A 14 -6.43 -16.41 -14.96
CA ALA A 14 -6.95 -16.66 -13.62
C ALA A 14 -8.31 -17.39 -13.61
N GLY A 15 -8.95 -17.54 -14.77
CA GLY A 15 -10.27 -18.19 -14.90
C GLY A 15 -11.41 -17.41 -14.25
N PHE A 16 -11.28 -16.11 -14.07
CA PHE A 16 -12.27 -15.27 -13.40
C PHE A 16 -13.61 -15.16 -14.15
N GLU A 17 -13.68 -15.61 -15.40
CA GLU A 17 -14.90 -15.68 -16.20
C GLU A 17 -15.52 -17.08 -16.18
N ASP A 18 -14.90 -18.07 -15.56
CA ASP A 18 -15.41 -19.43 -15.46
C ASP A 18 -16.56 -19.52 -14.42
N PRO A 19 -17.78 -19.90 -14.82
CA PRO A 19 -18.88 -20.12 -13.89
C PRO A 19 -18.57 -21.10 -12.76
N ALA A 20 -17.71 -22.09 -13.00
CA ALA A 20 -17.26 -23.02 -11.98
C ALA A 20 -16.37 -22.35 -10.92
N TRP A 21 -15.66 -21.28 -11.28
CA TRP A 21 -14.91 -20.47 -10.33
C TRP A 21 -15.85 -19.62 -9.45
N TYR A 22 -16.90 -19.01 -10.04
CA TYR A 22 -17.85 -18.19 -9.28
C TYR A 22 -18.64 -18.98 -8.27
N SER A 23 -19.04 -20.19 -8.59
CA SER A 23 -19.82 -21.07 -7.70
C SER A 23 -19.07 -21.38 -6.39
N LYS A 24 -17.74 -21.28 -6.40
CA LYS A 24 -16.86 -21.50 -5.23
C LYS A 24 -16.63 -20.24 -4.39
N GLN A 25 -17.08 -19.08 -4.86
CA GLN A 25 -16.88 -17.85 -4.14
C GLN A 25 -17.87 -17.66 -2.99
N PRO A 26 -17.49 -16.93 -1.92
CA PRO A 26 -18.41 -16.60 -0.83
C PRO A 26 -19.66 -15.87 -1.34
N GLY A 27 -20.81 -16.07 -0.73
CA GLY A 27 -22.07 -15.46 -1.13
C GLY A 27 -22.11 -13.92 -1.15
N TRP A 28 -21.12 -13.26 -0.54
CA TRP A 28 -20.94 -11.81 -0.63
C TRP A 28 -20.16 -11.35 -1.88
N TYR A 29 -19.53 -12.31 -2.59
CA TYR A 29 -18.81 -12.02 -3.83
C TYR A 29 -19.84 -11.72 -4.94
N LYS A 30 -19.72 -10.58 -5.56
CA LYS A 30 -20.50 -10.22 -6.74
C LYS A 30 -19.57 -10.29 -7.95
N HIS A 31 -19.95 -11.11 -8.91
CA HIS A 31 -19.27 -11.15 -10.20
C HIS A 31 -19.39 -9.77 -10.87
N GLN A 32 -18.28 -9.33 -11.44
CA GLN A 32 -18.20 -8.14 -12.25
C GLN A 32 -17.52 -8.52 -13.56
N PRO A 33 -18.16 -8.27 -14.70
CA PRO A 33 -17.59 -8.62 -16.00
C PRO A 33 -16.31 -7.83 -16.26
N VAL A 34 -15.45 -8.39 -17.11
CA VAL A 34 -14.13 -7.78 -17.43
C VAL A 34 -14.28 -6.39 -18.03
N GLU A 35 -15.36 -6.13 -18.77
CA GLU A 35 -15.68 -4.83 -19.37
C GLU A 35 -15.90 -3.75 -18.32
N GLU A 36 -16.51 -4.09 -17.19
CA GLU A 36 -16.67 -3.15 -16.07
C GLU A 36 -15.33 -2.78 -15.45
N TRP A 37 -14.43 -3.76 -15.28
CA TRP A 37 -13.07 -3.50 -14.82
C TRP A 37 -12.27 -2.66 -15.81
N GLU A 38 -12.43 -2.92 -17.11
CA GLU A 38 -11.79 -2.12 -18.16
C GLU A 38 -12.29 -0.68 -18.12
N SER A 39 -13.58 -0.47 -17.98
CA SER A 39 -14.19 0.86 -17.84
C SER A 39 -13.64 1.60 -16.62
N TRP A 40 -13.54 0.92 -15.47
CA TRP A 40 -12.94 1.53 -14.27
C TRP A 40 -11.46 1.86 -14.46
N ALA A 41 -10.68 0.98 -15.08
CA ALA A 41 -9.26 1.22 -15.32
C ALA A 41 -9.03 2.43 -16.23
N ASN A 42 -9.80 2.55 -17.32
CA ASN A 42 -9.72 3.69 -18.24
C ASN A 42 -10.09 5.00 -17.53
N ASN A 43 -11.23 5.02 -16.84
CA ASN A 43 -11.67 6.20 -16.10
C ASN A 43 -10.67 6.62 -15.02
N MET A 44 -10.06 5.67 -14.31
CA MET A 44 -9.03 5.96 -13.30
C MET A 44 -7.77 6.53 -13.94
N TRP A 45 -7.35 5.99 -15.08
CA TRP A 45 -6.16 6.46 -15.79
C TRP A 45 -6.29 7.93 -16.20
N ASP A 46 -7.44 8.29 -16.75
CA ASP A 46 -7.71 9.67 -17.19
C ASP A 46 -7.71 10.66 -16.01
N GLU A 47 -8.13 10.22 -14.81
CA GLU A 47 -8.20 11.08 -13.62
C GLU A 47 -6.89 11.14 -12.83
N VAL A 48 -6.08 10.07 -12.82
CA VAL A 48 -4.90 9.95 -11.95
C VAL A 48 -3.90 11.07 -12.16
N LEU A 49 -3.55 11.41 -13.40
CA LEU A 49 -2.55 12.44 -13.69
C LEU A 49 -2.99 13.81 -13.19
N GLY A 50 -4.22 14.21 -13.50
CA GLY A 50 -4.77 15.47 -13.01
C GLY A 50 -4.89 15.53 -11.48
N PHE A 51 -5.20 14.39 -10.85
CA PHE A 51 -5.17 14.26 -9.40
C PHE A 51 -3.77 14.46 -8.82
N LEU A 52 -2.74 13.83 -9.42
CA LEU A 52 -1.35 13.98 -8.98
C LEU A 52 -0.87 15.43 -9.13
N ASP A 53 -1.17 16.09 -10.24
CA ASP A 53 -0.83 17.50 -10.47
C ASP A 53 -1.44 18.43 -9.42
N THR A 54 -2.67 18.11 -9.00
CA THR A 54 -3.38 18.86 -7.96
C THR A 54 -2.79 18.62 -6.57
N GLN A 55 -2.48 17.37 -6.23
CA GLN A 55 -1.98 16.99 -4.90
C GLN A 55 -0.51 17.33 -4.70
N PHE A 56 0.29 17.22 -5.74
CA PHE A 56 1.74 17.37 -5.74
C PHE A 56 2.22 18.34 -6.82
N PRO A 57 1.91 19.64 -6.73
CA PRO A 57 2.26 20.59 -7.77
C PRO A 57 3.75 20.56 -8.12
N GLY A 58 4.07 20.38 -9.40
CA GLY A 58 5.43 20.29 -9.90
C GLY A 58 6.15 18.98 -9.56
N TRP A 59 5.41 17.90 -9.34
CA TRP A 59 5.97 16.61 -9.04
C TRP A 59 6.75 16.00 -10.21
N GLU A 60 7.77 15.24 -9.86
CA GLU A 60 8.52 14.37 -10.77
C GLU A 60 8.49 12.95 -10.21
N CYS A 61 8.31 11.95 -11.06
CA CYS A 61 8.49 10.56 -10.64
C CYS A 61 9.98 10.29 -10.40
N PHE A 62 10.39 10.29 -9.14
CA PHE A 62 11.78 10.04 -8.76
C PHE A 62 12.16 8.57 -8.91
N LYS A 63 11.28 7.67 -8.46
CA LYS A 63 11.40 6.21 -8.57
C LYS A 63 10.02 5.56 -8.65
N ALA A 64 9.95 4.46 -9.38
CA ALA A 64 8.79 3.56 -9.40
C ALA A 64 9.28 2.13 -9.12
N GLU A 65 8.47 1.32 -8.45
CA GLU A 65 8.75 -0.09 -8.11
C GLU A 65 10.13 -0.27 -7.47
N GLU A 66 10.48 0.65 -6.55
CA GLU A 66 11.80 0.61 -5.92
C GLU A 66 11.91 -0.48 -4.88
N GLN A 67 12.81 -1.44 -5.10
CA GLN A 67 13.14 -2.46 -4.13
C GLN A 67 14.01 -1.89 -3.01
N LEU A 68 13.59 -2.12 -1.78
CA LEU A 68 14.40 -1.98 -0.58
C LEU A 68 14.87 -3.36 -0.13
N TYR A 69 16.17 -3.48 0.12
CA TYR A 69 16.79 -4.65 0.74
C TYR A 69 17.90 -4.14 1.65
N GLU A 70 17.51 -3.76 2.87
CA GLU A 70 18.34 -2.94 3.74
C GLU A 70 18.63 -3.67 5.05
N GLU A 71 19.87 -3.57 5.54
CA GLU A 71 20.27 -4.12 6.83
C GLU A 71 19.50 -3.46 7.98
N ILE A 72 19.06 -4.29 8.94
CA ILE A 72 18.41 -3.83 10.16
C ILE A 72 19.45 -3.63 11.25
N GLU A 73 19.86 -2.39 11.47
CA GLU A 73 20.90 -2.04 12.44
C GLU A 73 20.56 -2.47 13.87
N ASN A 74 21.59 -2.89 14.60
CA ASN A 74 21.55 -3.19 16.04
C ASN A 74 20.58 -4.30 16.46
N LEU A 75 20.11 -5.13 15.53
CA LEU A 75 19.23 -6.25 15.86
C LEU A 75 19.81 -7.59 15.51
N ASP A 76 20.43 -7.71 14.35
CA ASP A 76 21.11 -8.92 13.89
C ASP A 76 21.65 -8.75 12.47
N LYS A 77 22.87 -9.20 12.24
CA LYS A 77 23.52 -9.12 10.91
C LYS A 77 22.84 -10.02 9.86
N ASP A 78 22.03 -10.98 10.32
CA ASP A 78 21.38 -11.97 9.44
C ASP A 78 19.98 -11.56 8.97
N LEU A 79 19.50 -10.39 9.40
CA LEU A 79 18.16 -9.91 9.02
C LEU A 79 18.22 -8.65 8.18
N SER A 80 17.53 -8.70 7.07
CA SER A 80 17.32 -7.54 6.18
C SER A 80 15.86 -7.18 6.08
N PHE A 81 15.59 -5.89 6.00
CA PHE A 81 14.27 -5.37 5.62
C PHE A 81 14.11 -5.49 4.11
N LYS A 82 13.08 -6.21 3.67
CA LYS A 82 12.71 -6.29 2.26
C LYS A 82 11.38 -5.58 2.04
N GLY A 83 11.31 -4.72 1.04
CA GLY A 83 10.09 -4.05 0.66
C GLY A 83 10.13 -3.58 -0.78
N PHE A 84 8.97 -3.22 -1.32
CA PHE A 84 8.83 -2.64 -2.65
C PHE A 84 7.97 -1.38 -2.51
N ILE A 85 8.52 -0.26 -2.91
CA ILE A 85 7.83 1.04 -2.90
C ILE A 85 7.23 1.25 -4.28
N ASP A 86 5.91 1.40 -4.35
CA ASP A 86 5.21 1.55 -5.63
C ASP A 86 5.69 2.82 -6.37
N ALA A 87 5.74 3.96 -5.67
CA ALA A 87 6.25 5.20 -6.27
C ALA A 87 6.87 6.14 -5.23
N VAL A 88 7.88 6.89 -5.67
CA VAL A 88 8.42 8.04 -4.94
C VAL A 88 8.34 9.26 -5.84
N PHE A 89 7.62 10.28 -5.38
CA PHE A 89 7.53 11.56 -6.06
C PHE A 89 8.45 12.57 -5.41
N LYS A 90 9.22 13.29 -6.22
CA LYS A 90 10.01 14.44 -5.81
C LYS A 90 9.19 15.70 -6.09
N VAL A 91 8.92 16.48 -5.06
CA VAL A 91 8.01 17.63 -5.13
C VAL A 91 8.72 18.86 -4.60
N PRO A 92 8.64 20.01 -5.28
CA PRO A 92 9.19 21.27 -4.74
C PRO A 92 8.56 21.62 -3.39
N LYS A 93 9.36 22.08 -2.44
CA LYS A 93 8.83 22.53 -1.14
C LYS A 93 7.93 23.75 -1.32
N LYS A 94 6.76 23.75 -0.68
CA LYS A 94 5.84 24.89 -0.68
C LYS A 94 6.44 26.16 -0.04
N ARG A 95 7.40 25.99 0.87
CA ARG A 95 8.12 27.07 1.54
C ARG A 95 9.60 26.73 1.62
N GLY A 96 10.46 27.72 1.33
CA GLY A 96 11.91 27.52 1.32
C GLY A 96 12.41 26.94 0.00
N LYS A 97 13.71 26.61 -0.03
CA LYS A 97 14.38 25.98 -1.18
C LYS A 97 14.44 24.46 -1.04
N GLY A 98 14.52 23.75 -2.16
CA GLY A 98 14.71 22.32 -2.22
C GLY A 98 13.41 21.54 -2.43
N HIS A 99 13.47 20.23 -2.18
CA HIS A 99 12.41 19.30 -2.47
C HIS A 99 12.02 18.51 -1.23
N GLU A 100 10.79 17.99 -1.23
CA GLU A 100 10.37 16.91 -0.35
C GLU A 100 10.06 15.68 -1.22
N TYR A 101 10.18 14.49 -0.62
CA TYR A 101 9.98 13.22 -1.29
C TYR A 101 8.76 12.55 -0.70
N TRP A 102 7.84 12.16 -1.56
CA TRP A 102 6.60 11.48 -1.17
C TRP A 102 6.68 10.01 -1.51
N ILE A 103 6.79 9.17 -0.50
CA ILE A 103 6.63 7.72 -0.64
C ILE A 103 5.14 7.44 -0.73
N VAL A 104 4.73 6.91 -1.86
CA VAL A 104 3.34 6.61 -2.18
C VAL A 104 3.17 5.11 -2.36
N ASP A 105 2.09 4.61 -1.81
CA ASP A 105 1.65 3.24 -1.99
C ASP A 105 0.20 3.26 -2.49
N TRP A 106 -0.02 2.62 -3.65
CA TRP A 106 -1.30 2.58 -4.31
C TRP A 106 -2.22 1.54 -3.68
N LYS A 107 -3.44 1.89 -3.39
CA LYS A 107 -4.43 0.97 -2.84
C LYS A 107 -5.76 1.06 -3.55
N THR A 108 -6.32 -0.07 -3.91
CA THR A 108 -7.70 -0.12 -4.41
C THR A 108 -8.69 0.03 -3.24
N ALA A 109 -9.78 0.71 -3.49
CA ALA A 109 -10.86 0.90 -2.52
C ALA A 109 -12.23 0.85 -3.20
N GLY A 110 -13.28 0.64 -2.44
CA GLY A 110 -14.65 0.85 -2.92
C GLY A 110 -14.95 2.35 -3.12
N ALA A 111 -16.10 2.67 -3.71
CA ALA A 111 -16.51 4.03 -4.09
C ALA A 111 -16.38 5.08 -2.98
N TYR A 112 -16.55 4.68 -1.72
CA TYR A 112 -16.48 5.58 -0.56
C TYR A 112 -15.07 5.71 0.05
N GLY A 113 -14.07 5.01 -0.52
CA GLY A 113 -12.70 5.00 0.01
C GLY A 113 -12.55 4.25 1.34
N TRP A 114 -11.55 4.61 2.13
CA TRP A 114 -11.29 3.98 3.42
C TRP A 114 -12.04 4.65 4.57
N ARG A 115 -12.57 3.85 5.46
CA ARG A 115 -13.13 4.31 6.73
C ARG A 115 -12.03 4.86 7.65
N ARG A 116 -12.42 5.66 8.64
CA ARG A 116 -11.49 6.33 9.56
C ARG A 116 -10.62 5.35 10.35
N ASP A 117 -11.21 4.26 10.82
CA ASP A 117 -10.51 3.19 11.55
C ASP A 117 -9.35 2.60 10.70
N LYS A 118 -9.61 2.29 9.42
CA LYS A 118 -8.58 1.79 8.50
C LYS A 118 -7.48 2.83 8.22
N LYS A 119 -7.85 4.10 8.08
CA LYS A 119 -6.88 5.20 7.86
C LYS A 119 -5.91 5.38 9.03
N GLN A 120 -6.32 4.98 10.25
CA GLN A 120 -5.56 5.12 11.49
C GLN A 120 -4.93 3.80 11.95
N ASP A 121 -5.16 2.70 11.24
CA ASP A 121 -4.60 1.39 11.58
C ASP A 121 -3.08 1.40 11.53
N LEU A 122 -2.45 1.02 12.66
CA LEU A 122 -0.99 0.99 12.75
C LEU A 122 -0.39 -0.10 11.84
N GLY A 123 -1.08 -1.22 11.64
CA GLY A 123 -0.64 -2.27 10.71
C GLY A 123 -0.52 -1.75 9.29
N MET A 124 -1.50 -0.95 8.85
CA MET A 124 -1.45 -0.31 7.53
C MET A 124 -0.36 0.77 7.45
N THR A 125 -0.29 1.66 8.45
CA THR A 125 0.66 2.78 8.44
C THR A 125 2.09 2.35 8.71
N ALA A 126 2.32 1.23 9.40
CA ALA A 126 3.66 0.71 9.69
C ALA A 126 4.47 0.43 8.41
N GLN A 127 3.83 -0.04 7.34
CA GLN A 127 4.48 -0.23 6.04
C GLN A 127 5.17 1.05 5.58
N LEU A 128 4.44 2.15 5.51
CA LEU A 128 4.98 3.43 5.06
C LEU A 128 5.99 4.04 6.03
N ILE A 129 5.84 3.79 7.34
CA ILE A 129 6.83 4.22 8.34
C ILE A 129 8.17 3.51 8.10
N LEU A 130 8.14 2.21 7.84
CA LEU A 130 9.33 1.42 7.56
C LEU A 130 9.94 1.79 6.20
N TYR A 131 9.12 1.97 5.17
CA TYR A 131 9.58 2.48 3.88
C TYR A 131 10.30 3.82 4.05
N LYS A 132 9.71 4.77 4.75
CA LYS A 132 10.34 6.07 5.04
C LYS A 132 11.69 5.91 5.74
N HIS A 133 11.78 5.02 6.74
CA HIS A 133 13.02 4.79 7.49
C HIS A 133 14.15 4.29 6.58
N PHE A 134 13.90 3.17 5.90
CA PHE A 134 14.93 2.52 5.09
C PHE A 134 15.25 3.29 3.81
N TRP A 135 14.25 3.86 3.17
CA TRP A 135 14.42 4.66 1.97
C TRP A 135 15.24 5.95 2.23
N ALA A 136 14.89 6.67 3.28
CA ALA A 136 15.62 7.88 3.68
C ALA A 136 17.09 7.60 3.98
N LYS A 137 17.38 6.46 4.65
CA LYS A 137 18.73 5.99 4.91
C LYS A 137 19.46 5.63 3.62
N LYS A 138 18.85 4.82 2.76
CA LYS A 138 19.42 4.38 1.47
C LYS A 138 19.84 5.54 0.58
N HIS A 139 19.00 6.59 0.52
CA HIS A 139 19.22 7.77 -0.33
C HIS A 139 19.93 8.92 0.38
N ASN A 140 20.31 8.76 1.65
CA ASN A 140 20.90 9.81 2.48
C ASN A 140 20.07 11.11 2.51
N ILE A 141 18.74 10.95 2.58
CA ILE A 141 17.78 12.06 2.62
C ILE A 141 17.26 12.24 4.05
N PRO A 142 17.26 13.49 4.58
CA PRO A 142 16.74 13.75 5.92
C PRO A 142 15.28 13.29 6.07
N LEU A 143 14.97 12.57 7.16
CA LEU A 143 13.60 12.09 7.43
C LEU A 143 12.54 13.21 7.39
N LYS A 144 12.90 14.44 7.76
CA LYS A 144 12.00 15.60 7.71
C LYS A 144 11.54 15.95 6.30
N ASP A 145 12.33 15.60 5.29
CA ASP A 145 12.06 15.88 3.88
C ASP A 145 11.35 14.72 3.17
N VAL A 146 11.04 13.64 3.90
CA VAL A 146 10.28 12.50 3.38
C VAL A 146 8.87 12.49 3.95
N ARG A 147 7.87 12.42 3.08
CA ARG A 147 6.44 12.32 3.38
C ARG A 147 5.92 10.95 2.95
N CYS A 148 4.77 10.56 3.48
CA CYS A 148 4.14 9.29 3.14
C CYS A 148 2.65 9.47 2.91
N ALA A 149 2.12 8.80 1.89
CA ALA A 149 0.70 8.76 1.63
C ALA A 149 0.27 7.44 0.98
N PHE A 150 -0.97 7.04 1.23
CA PHE A 150 -1.67 6.10 0.36
C PHE A 150 -2.46 6.90 -0.67
N ILE A 151 -2.41 6.48 -1.92
CA ILE A 151 -3.33 6.96 -2.94
C ILE A 151 -4.35 5.86 -3.20
N LEU A 152 -5.61 6.20 -3.00
CA LEU A 152 -6.72 5.26 -3.17
C LEU A 152 -7.29 5.39 -4.57
N LEU A 153 -7.35 4.29 -5.29
CA LEU A 153 -8.06 4.13 -6.55
C LEU A 153 -9.44 3.55 -6.24
N LYS A 154 -10.47 4.37 -6.36
CA LYS A 154 -11.83 4.03 -5.88
C LYS A 154 -12.68 3.46 -7.01
N ARG A 155 -12.89 2.15 -6.99
CA ARG A 155 -13.76 1.45 -7.95
C ARG A 155 -15.21 1.85 -7.75
N GLY A 156 -15.90 2.14 -8.83
CA GLY A 156 -17.33 2.51 -8.82
C GLY A 156 -17.62 3.89 -8.21
N ALA A 157 -16.61 4.72 -7.96
CA ALA A 157 -16.82 6.12 -7.61
C ALA A 157 -17.22 6.93 -8.86
N LYS A 158 -17.85 8.07 -8.64
CA LYS A 158 -18.21 8.98 -9.74
C LYS A 158 -16.97 9.62 -10.35
N PRO A 159 -16.97 9.95 -11.65
CA PRO A 159 -15.92 10.74 -12.28
C PRO A 159 -15.60 12.00 -11.46
N GLY A 160 -14.32 12.37 -11.39
CA GLY A 160 -13.80 13.44 -10.54
C GLY A 160 -13.65 13.06 -9.07
N LYS A 161 -13.96 11.80 -8.70
CA LYS A 161 -13.81 11.25 -7.33
C LYS A 161 -13.19 9.85 -7.32
N LEU A 162 -12.54 9.45 -8.40
CA LEU A 162 -11.93 8.12 -8.51
C LEU A 162 -10.66 8.00 -7.68
N CYS A 163 -9.97 9.11 -7.47
CA CYS A 163 -8.76 9.16 -6.65
C CYS A 163 -9.02 9.83 -5.30
N ASP A 164 -8.28 9.42 -4.26
CA ASP A 164 -8.27 10.05 -2.94
C ASP A 164 -6.87 9.88 -2.33
N ILE A 165 -6.48 10.77 -1.41
CA ILE A 165 -5.21 10.69 -0.71
C ILE A 165 -5.42 10.51 0.78
N VAL A 166 -4.67 9.58 1.36
CA VAL A 166 -4.59 9.37 2.81
C VAL A 166 -3.17 9.69 3.25
N ASN A 167 -2.98 10.91 3.72
CA ASN A 167 -1.69 11.34 4.26
C ASN A 167 -1.37 10.56 5.55
N VAL A 168 -0.19 9.95 5.60
CA VAL A 168 0.31 9.27 6.78
C VAL A 168 1.24 10.20 7.56
N GLY A 169 0.75 10.71 8.66
CA GLY A 169 1.53 11.59 9.55
C GLY A 169 2.60 10.81 10.29
N VAL A 170 3.85 10.85 9.79
CA VAL A 170 4.99 10.19 10.42
C VAL A 170 5.80 11.19 11.24
N GLY A 171 5.18 11.75 12.28
CA GLY A 171 5.89 12.55 13.29
C GLY A 171 6.76 11.67 14.22
N PRO A 172 7.62 12.28 15.05
CA PRO A 172 8.59 11.54 15.87
C PRO A 172 7.99 10.41 16.73
N LYS A 173 6.83 10.65 17.33
CA LYS A 173 6.13 9.63 18.15
C LYS A 173 5.62 8.46 17.32
N THR A 174 5.00 8.73 16.17
CA THR A 174 4.46 7.71 15.28
C THR A 174 5.60 6.90 14.65
N TYR A 175 6.66 7.58 14.23
CA TYR A 175 7.88 6.94 13.74
C TYR A 175 8.48 5.97 14.77
N ALA A 176 8.69 6.43 16.02
CA ALA A 176 9.22 5.61 17.10
C ALA A 176 8.34 4.36 17.38
N LYS A 177 7.01 4.51 17.31
CA LYS A 177 6.07 3.37 17.44
C LYS A 177 6.26 2.34 16.33
N GLY A 178 6.40 2.77 15.07
CA GLY A 178 6.62 1.86 13.93
C GLY A 178 7.93 1.09 14.05
N ILE A 179 9.03 1.77 14.39
CA ILE A 179 10.33 1.12 14.61
C ILE A 179 10.27 0.15 15.81
N LYS A 180 9.60 0.53 16.91
CA LYS A 180 9.40 -0.35 18.05
C LYS A 180 8.59 -1.59 17.69
N LEU A 181 7.55 -1.45 16.85
CA LEU A 181 6.74 -2.57 16.37
C LEU A 181 7.61 -3.59 15.62
N MET A 182 8.41 -3.14 14.66
CA MET A 182 9.35 -4.00 13.92
C MET A 182 10.31 -4.71 14.86
N ARG A 183 10.96 -3.97 15.78
CA ARG A 183 11.90 -4.56 16.76
C ARG A 183 11.25 -5.61 17.65
N ASN A 184 10.03 -5.33 18.13
CA ASN A 184 9.31 -6.27 18.99
C ASN A 184 8.90 -7.53 18.21
N MET A 185 8.46 -7.39 16.95
CA MET A 185 8.15 -8.52 16.08
C MET A 185 9.37 -9.44 15.91
N ILE A 186 10.52 -8.87 15.57
CA ILE A 186 11.76 -9.63 15.40
C ILE A 186 12.15 -10.36 16.70
N LYS A 187 12.09 -9.66 17.84
CA LYS A 187 12.37 -10.27 19.16
C LYS A 187 11.41 -11.42 19.47
N SER A 188 10.12 -11.27 19.15
CA SER A 188 9.12 -12.32 19.39
C SER A 188 9.38 -13.55 18.54
N VAL A 189 9.65 -13.37 17.25
CA VAL A 189 9.96 -14.46 16.33
C VAL A 189 11.19 -15.23 16.78
N ARG A 190 12.24 -14.54 17.20
CA ARG A 190 13.49 -15.17 17.70
C ARG A 190 13.32 -15.96 18.99
N LYS A 191 12.39 -15.54 19.83
CA LYS A 191 12.01 -16.27 21.05
C LYS A 191 11.03 -17.41 20.80
N GLY A 192 10.66 -17.68 19.54
CA GLY A 192 9.62 -18.66 19.20
C GLY A 192 8.24 -18.28 19.70
N MET A 193 8.00 -16.99 19.98
CA MET A 193 6.71 -16.51 20.47
C MET A 193 5.83 -16.11 19.27
N PHE A 194 4.81 -16.91 18.99
CA PHE A 194 3.85 -16.67 17.92
C PHE A 194 2.50 -16.27 18.53
N LEU A 195 2.23 -14.96 18.56
CA LEU A 195 0.98 -14.44 19.08
C LEU A 195 -0.14 -14.57 18.05
N LYS A 196 -1.24 -15.21 18.43
CA LYS A 196 -2.41 -15.38 17.57
C LYS A 196 -3.14 -14.05 17.39
N ASN A 197 -3.38 -13.65 16.14
CA ASN A 197 -4.24 -12.51 15.85
C ASN A 197 -5.71 -12.95 15.79
N LYS A 198 -6.36 -13.02 16.94
CA LYS A 198 -7.77 -13.44 17.05
C LYS A 198 -8.75 -12.54 16.27
N HIS A 199 -8.39 -11.28 15.98
CA HIS A 199 -9.21 -10.38 15.17
C HIS A 199 -9.26 -10.78 13.68
N SER A 200 -8.30 -11.58 13.23
CA SER A 200 -8.24 -12.06 11.85
C SER A 200 -8.92 -13.43 11.64
N CYS A 201 -9.46 -14.07 12.68
CA CYS A 201 -10.07 -15.42 12.58
C CYS A 201 -11.19 -15.48 11.53
N LYS A 202 -11.97 -14.43 11.37
CA LYS A 202 -13.04 -14.36 10.36
C LYS A 202 -12.55 -14.59 8.92
N PHE A 203 -11.31 -14.24 8.63
CA PHE A 203 -10.71 -14.33 7.29
C PHE A 203 -9.55 -15.34 7.23
N CYS A 204 -9.33 -16.09 8.32
CA CYS A 204 -8.24 -17.04 8.43
C CYS A 204 -8.64 -18.39 7.83
N PRO A 205 -7.91 -18.91 6.83
CA PRO A 205 -8.23 -20.22 6.23
C PRO A 205 -8.08 -21.38 7.20
N TYR A 206 -7.36 -21.19 8.31
CA TYR A 206 -7.16 -22.20 9.35
C TYR A 206 -8.15 -22.08 10.51
N SER A 207 -9.07 -21.11 10.49
CA SER A 207 -10.04 -20.93 11.57
C SER A 207 -10.97 -22.14 11.68
N GLY A 208 -11.02 -22.76 12.89
CA GLY A 208 -11.84 -23.95 13.12
C GLY A 208 -11.27 -25.25 12.60
N THR A 209 -10.04 -25.27 12.07
CA THR A 209 -9.34 -26.50 11.67
C THR A 209 -8.39 -26.98 12.77
N GLU A 210 -7.87 -28.21 12.64
CA GLU A 210 -6.84 -28.77 13.53
C GLU A 210 -5.54 -27.94 13.60
N HIS A 211 -5.27 -27.11 12.58
CA HIS A 211 -4.12 -26.21 12.54
C HIS A 211 -4.36 -24.89 13.31
N CYS A 212 -5.58 -24.67 13.79
CA CYS A 212 -5.93 -23.49 14.61
C CYS A 212 -5.71 -23.82 16.09
N THR A 213 -4.44 -23.85 16.51
CA THR A 213 -4.04 -24.11 17.91
C THR A 213 -4.12 -22.89 18.79
#